data_2bfda75a16b8f465b75ec0b39ebebbdd
#
_entry.id   2bfda75a16b8f465b75ec0b39ebebbdd
#
_cell.length_a   1.000
_cell.length_b   1.000
_cell.length_c   1.000
_cell.angle_alpha   90.00
_cell.angle_beta   90.00
_cell.angle_gamma   90.00
#
_symmetry.space_group_name_H-M   'P 1'
#
loop_
_entity.id
_entity.type
_entity.pdbx_description
1 polymer ?
#
loop_
_entity_poly.entity_id
_entity_poly.type
_entity_poly.pdbx_seq_one_letter_code
_entity_poly.pdbx_strand_id
1 'polypeptide(L)'
;SQHLTVNSLDLNTTTGEPNQWMSTTFGDVRTNHPVHAKLDSNGTVHMAYWDEVNDDVIMLRLYADADRDLVFDLIDAMPSVGDQWMNSDGDNYGDNPLGPLPDACPTDAGPSSFIFQGCDDYDTDGYRDTIDGCDDQGGTSWIDRFGCEDLDQDGWSDNGASYFDGDVFKSNWKQALDTDGDGFGDNHGVDCCAVPVYDPNAGPGDLFPYLASQYSDYDGDGYGDNDTDTVHGDYCPWDFGTSFRDRNGCLDTDGDGASDPSGEGTIFEWNATEHGADVWPFDPTQWQDTDGDGFGDNQSENATNPDRFPMRIAAANDTDDDGY
;
A
#
# COMPACT_ATOMS: atom_id res chain seq x y z
N SER A 1 -66.87 -3.42 19.48
CA SER A 1 -65.71 -2.73 19.99
C SER A 1 -65.26 -1.73 18.96
N GLN A 2 -65.17 -0.47 19.32
CA GLN A 2 -64.59 0.56 18.49
C GLN A 2 -63.10 0.70 18.91
N HIS A 3 -62.21 0.63 17.96
CA HIS A 3 -60.78 0.84 18.21
C HIS A 3 -60.44 2.28 17.87
N LEU A 4 -59.71 2.97 18.73
CA LEU A 4 -59.09 4.26 18.39
C LEU A 4 -57.86 4.01 17.55
N THR A 5 -57.90 4.45 16.29
CA THR A 5 -56.75 4.38 15.40
C THR A 5 -56.25 5.80 15.21
N VAL A 6 -54.99 6.01 15.55
CA VAL A 6 -54.29 7.25 15.23
C VAL A 6 -53.45 7.01 14.00
N ASN A 7 -53.66 7.79 12.97
CA ASN A 7 -52.85 7.80 11.76
C ASN A 7 -51.87 8.96 11.87
N SER A 8 -50.61 8.67 11.92
CA SER A 8 -49.56 9.67 11.78
C SER A 8 -49.10 9.74 10.33
N LEU A 9 -48.82 10.95 9.86
CA LEU A 9 -48.29 11.18 8.55
C LEU A 9 -46.81 11.49 8.67
N ASP A 10 -46.02 10.65 8.10
CA ASP A 10 -44.57 10.93 7.92
C ASP A 10 -44.42 11.88 6.72
N LEU A 11 -43.86 13.04 6.95
CA LEU A 11 -43.61 14.05 5.91
C LEU A 11 -42.14 13.95 5.44
N ASN A 12 -41.96 13.86 4.17
CA ASN A 12 -40.62 14.05 3.59
C ASN A 12 -40.15 15.48 3.90
N THR A 13 -39.14 15.59 4.75
CA THR A 13 -38.60 16.89 5.22
C THR A 13 -38.03 17.75 4.08
N THR A 14 -37.69 17.15 2.93
CA THR A 14 -37.14 17.86 1.76
C THR A 14 -38.25 18.39 0.84
N THR A 15 -39.34 17.66 0.66
CA THR A 15 -40.37 17.99 -0.30
C THR A 15 -41.71 18.40 0.34
N GLY A 16 -41.89 18.13 1.65
CA GLY A 16 -43.15 18.33 2.36
C GLY A 16 -44.29 17.36 1.94
N GLU A 17 -43.96 16.39 1.08
CA GLU A 17 -44.92 15.39 0.61
C GLU A 17 -45.02 14.21 1.58
N PRO A 18 -46.23 13.62 1.73
CA PRO A 18 -46.43 12.49 2.61
C PRO A 18 -45.70 11.24 2.13
N ASN A 19 -44.76 10.74 2.96
CA ASN A 19 -44.02 9.52 2.66
C ASN A 19 -44.82 8.24 2.95
N GLN A 20 -45.45 8.18 4.12
CA GLN A 20 -46.18 6.99 4.55
C GLN A 20 -47.17 7.31 5.67
N TRP A 21 -48.36 6.73 5.61
CA TRP A 21 -49.31 6.75 6.75
C TRP A 21 -48.96 5.64 7.72
N MET A 22 -48.65 5.98 8.97
CA MET A 22 -48.52 5.03 10.05
C MET A 22 -49.81 5.03 10.88
N SER A 23 -50.29 3.84 11.13
CA SER A 23 -51.51 3.63 11.89
C SER A 23 -51.19 2.88 13.17
N THR A 24 -51.41 3.50 14.33
CA THR A 24 -51.33 2.85 15.64
C THR A 24 -52.73 2.70 16.20
N THR A 25 -53.10 1.45 16.51
CA THR A 25 -54.40 1.12 17.09
C THR A 25 -54.23 0.93 18.60
N PHE A 26 -54.86 1.78 19.34
CA PHE A 26 -54.96 1.62 20.78
C PHE A 26 -56.20 0.76 21.10
N GLY A 27 -56.06 -0.22 21.97
CA GLY A 27 -56.99 -1.26 22.35
C GLY A 27 -58.52 -0.92 22.41
N ASP A 28 -59.31 -1.65 23.10
CA ASP A 28 -60.77 -1.46 23.17
C ASP A 28 -61.14 -0.13 23.86
N VAL A 29 -61.04 0.96 23.09
CA VAL A 29 -61.59 2.26 23.56
C VAL A 29 -63.05 2.35 23.14
N ARG A 30 -63.96 2.41 24.12
CA ARG A 30 -65.37 2.67 23.86
C ARG A 30 -65.64 4.13 24.17
N THR A 31 -65.76 4.93 23.11
CA THR A 31 -66.20 6.33 23.30
C THR A 31 -67.21 6.70 22.22
N ASN A 32 -68.34 7.27 22.66
CA ASN A 32 -69.32 7.94 21.81
C ASN A 32 -69.07 9.46 21.76
N HIS A 33 -68.00 9.93 22.45
CA HIS A 33 -67.65 11.33 22.54
C HIS A 33 -66.56 11.66 21.58
N PRO A 34 -66.39 12.90 21.10
CA PRO A 34 -65.33 13.31 20.21
C PRO A 34 -63.99 13.20 20.88
N VAL A 35 -63.00 12.74 20.14
CA VAL A 35 -61.59 12.77 20.52
C VAL A 35 -61.01 14.14 20.15
N HIS A 36 -60.40 14.80 21.11
CA HIS A 36 -59.71 16.07 20.87
C HIS A 36 -58.23 15.83 20.79
N ALA A 37 -57.62 16.27 19.70
CA ALA A 37 -56.17 16.21 19.51
C ALA A 37 -55.62 17.61 19.19
N LYS A 38 -54.44 17.91 19.72
CA LYS A 38 -53.72 19.16 19.48
C LYS A 38 -52.23 18.86 19.40
N LEU A 39 -51.61 19.38 18.39
CA LEU A 39 -50.16 19.41 18.24
C LEU A 39 -49.61 20.61 18.99
N ASP A 40 -48.59 20.44 19.81
CA ASP A 40 -47.84 21.55 20.41
C ASP A 40 -46.67 22.00 19.55
N SER A 41 -45.94 23.03 20.03
CA SER A 41 -44.79 23.60 19.30
C SER A 41 -43.56 22.65 19.21
N ASN A 42 -43.58 21.57 19.99
CA ASN A 42 -42.48 20.62 20.07
C ASN A 42 -42.80 19.30 19.32
N GLY A 43 -43.85 19.29 18.51
CA GLY A 43 -44.25 18.12 17.77
C GLY A 43 -45.02 17.07 18.57
N THR A 44 -45.31 17.29 19.86
CA THR A 44 -46.05 16.37 20.69
C THR A 44 -47.54 16.46 20.39
N VAL A 45 -48.17 15.35 20.11
CA VAL A 45 -49.64 15.26 19.97
C VAL A 45 -50.25 14.97 21.32
N HIS A 46 -51.06 15.91 21.81
CA HIS A 46 -51.88 15.74 23.01
C HIS A 46 -53.29 15.32 22.60
N MET A 47 -53.76 14.17 23.11
CA MET A 47 -55.08 13.67 22.83
C MET A 47 -55.87 13.51 24.15
N ALA A 48 -57.12 13.86 24.12
CA ALA A 48 -58.02 13.62 25.21
C ALA A 48 -59.29 12.95 24.69
N TYR A 49 -59.77 11.92 25.36
CA TYR A 49 -61.01 11.25 25.06
C TYR A 49 -61.70 10.75 26.37
N TRP A 50 -62.99 10.56 26.30
CA TRP A 50 -63.77 10.01 27.38
C TRP A 50 -63.82 8.49 27.29
N ASP A 51 -63.39 7.80 28.34
CA ASP A 51 -63.46 6.34 28.41
C ASP A 51 -64.82 5.95 29.12
N GLU A 52 -65.74 5.50 28.31
CA GLU A 52 -67.09 5.10 28.81
C GLU A 52 -67.05 3.85 29.68
N VAL A 53 -66.00 3.06 29.66
CA VAL A 53 -65.87 1.84 30.44
C VAL A 53 -65.55 2.17 31.92
N ASN A 54 -64.63 3.14 32.07
CA ASN A 54 -64.12 3.54 33.38
C ASN A 54 -64.71 4.86 33.89
N ASP A 55 -65.58 5.52 33.08
CA ASP A 55 -66.18 6.81 33.36
C ASP A 55 -65.19 7.91 33.71
N ASP A 56 -64.09 8.00 32.88
CA ASP A 56 -62.96 8.87 33.11
C ASP A 56 -62.48 9.54 31.82
N VAL A 57 -61.66 10.61 31.94
CA VAL A 57 -60.98 11.28 30.83
C VAL A 57 -59.55 10.75 30.68
N ILE A 58 -59.28 10.11 29.60
CA ILE A 58 -57.97 9.64 29.30
C ILE A 58 -57.25 10.73 28.53
N MET A 59 -56.06 11.09 28.98
CA MET A 59 -55.12 11.96 28.27
C MET A 59 -53.92 11.14 27.78
N LEU A 60 -53.70 11.17 26.48
CA LEU A 60 -52.54 10.57 25.82
C LEU A 60 -51.59 11.66 25.31
N ARG A 61 -50.32 11.39 25.42
CA ARG A 61 -49.28 12.19 24.80
C ARG A 61 -48.52 11.28 23.87
N LEU A 62 -48.43 11.66 22.60
CA LEU A 62 -47.64 10.97 21.59
C LEU A 62 -46.46 11.87 21.26
N TYR A 63 -45.31 11.40 21.58
CA TYR A 63 -44.07 12.10 21.28
C TYR A 63 -43.59 11.71 19.90
N ALA A 64 -42.92 12.63 19.22
CA ALA A 64 -42.22 12.33 17.98
C ALA A 64 -41.00 11.43 18.26
N ASP A 65 -40.71 10.55 17.32
CA ASP A 65 -39.56 9.65 17.29
C ASP A 65 -39.28 9.49 15.79
N ALA A 66 -38.38 10.37 15.27
CA ALA A 66 -38.21 10.58 13.85
C ALA A 66 -37.44 9.45 13.17
N ASP A 67 -36.45 8.88 13.85
CA ASP A 67 -35.60 7.82 13.37
C ASP A 67 -36.01 6.41 13.84
N ARG A 68 -36.96 6.34 14.78
CA ARG A 68 -37.57 5.10 15.25
C ARG A 68 -36.64 4.18 16.05
N ASP A 69 -35.79 4.76 16.82
CA ASP A 69 -34.92 4.03 17.74
C ASP A 69 -35.54 3.78 19.12
N LEU A 70 -36.77 4.23 19.31
CA LEU A 70 -37.59 4.15 20.53
C LEU A 70 -37.22 5.17 21.62
N VAL A 71 -36.39 6.14 21.28
CA VAL A 71 -36.12 7.33 22.07
C VAL A 71 -36.85 8.52 21.43
N PHE A 72 -37.55 9.30 22.23
CA PHE A 72 -38.34 10.42 21.68
C PHE A 72 -37.46 11.60 21.33
N ASP A 73 -37.72 12.30 20.21
CA ASP A 73 -36.98 13.47 19.73
C ASP A 73 -36.68 14.50 20.83
N LEU A 74 -37.53 14.61 21.84
CA LEU A 74 -37.38 15.58 22.94
C LEU A 74 -36.18 15.27 23.86
N ILE A 75 -35.82 14.01 23.99
CA ILE A 75 -34.76 13.50 24.88
C ILE A 75 -33.65 12.80 24.12
N ASP A 76 -33.79 12.74 22.81
CA ASP A 76 -32.81 12.21 21.91
C ASP A 76 -31.84 13.31 21.49
N ALA A 77 -30.56 13.07 21.71
CA ALA A 77 -29.51 14.01 21.29
C ALA A 77 -29.28 14.01 19.74
N MET A 78 -29.70 12.91 19.08
CA MET A 78 -29.52 12.72 17.62
C MET A 78 -30.82 12.24 16.94
N PRO A 79 -31.92 13.01 16.93
CA PRO A 79 -33.26 12.57 16.54
C PRO A 79 -33.46 12.14 15.09
N SER A 80 -32.40 12.11 14.30
CA SER A 80 -32.40 11.68 12.90
C SER A 80 -31.44 10.51 12.62
N VAL A 81 -30.82 9.96 13.67
CA VAL A 81 -29.79 8.91 13.54
C VAL A 81 -30.19 7.76 14.47
N GLY A 82 -30.93 6.81 13.93
CA GLY A 82 -31.45 5.67 14.73
C GLY A 82 -30.28 4.90 15.39
N ASP A 83 -30.58 4.43 16.60
CA ASP A 83 -29.60 3.80 17.50
C ASP A 83 -28.52 4.74 18.08
N GLN A 84 -28.71 6.08 17.95
CA GLN A 84 -27.86 7.09 18.60
C GLN A 84 -28.74 8.09 19.36
N TRP A 85 -28.83 8.00 20.67
CA TRP A 85 -29.66 8.84 21.50
C TRP A 85 -28.89 9.71 22.52
N MET A 86 -27.58 9.46 22.62
CA MET A 86 -26.66 10.22 23.47
C MET A 86 -25.55 10.81 22.64
N ASN A 87 -25.16 12.02 23.00
CA ASN A 87 -24.02 12.73 22.46
C ASN A 87 -23.54 13.65 23.59
N SER A 88 -22.51 13.21 24.33
CA SER A 88 -22.11 13.82 25.60
C SER A 88 -21.32 15.10 25.44
N ASP A 89 -20.61 15.30 24.34
CA ASP A 89 -19.80 16.47 24.06
C ASP A 89 -20.42 17.41 23.02
N GLY A 90 -21.43 16.93 22.28
CA GLY A 90 -22.24 17.77 21.40
C GLY A 90 -21.68 17.96 19.99
N ASP A 91 -20.82 17.07 19.53
CA ASP A 91 -20.34 17.04 18.16
C ASP A 91 -21.33 16.39 17.17
N ASN A 92 -20.89 15.76 16.09
CA ASN A 92 -21.77 15.10 15.11
C ASN A 92 -21.82 13.57 15.27
N TYR A 93 -21.21 13.03 16.30
CA TYR A 93 -21.11 11.60 16.54
C TYR A 93 -21.80 11.21 17.83
N GLY A 94 -22.28 9.99 17.92
CA GLY A 94 -23.07 9.54 19.07
C GLY A 94 -22.34 8.55 19.95
N ASP A 95 -22.65 8.60 21.25
CA ASP A 95 -21.96 7.82 22.29
C ASP A 95 -22.18 6.29 22.17
N ASN A 96 -23.13 5.83 21.36
CA ASN A 96 -23.35 4.39 21.19
C ASN A 96 -22.29 3.79 20.20
N PRO A 97 -21.34 3.00 20.69
CA PRO A 97 -20.27 2.46 19.84
C PRO A 97 -20.76 1.39 18.83
N LEU A 98 -22.01 0.96 18.94
CA LEU A 98 -22.64 -0.02 18.04
C LEU A 98 -23.64 0.62 17.07
N GLY A 99 -23.95 1.89 17.28
CA GLY A 99 -24.81 2.67 16.40
C GLY A 99 -24.08 3.20 15.16
N PRO A 100 -24.80 3.82 14.23
CA PRO A 100 -24.20 4.57 13.13
C PRO A 100 -23.49 5.82 13.66
N LEU A 101 -22.43 6.26 13.00
CA LEU A 101 -21.61 7.39 13.42
C LEU A 101 -21.15 7.30 14.90
N PRO A 102 -20.46 6.22 15.28
CA PRO A 102 -20.03 6.05 16.65
C PRO A 102 -18.93 7.04 17.00
N ASP A 103 -19.02 7.64 18.18
CA ASP A 103 -18.01 8.51 18.73
C ASP A 103 -16.92 7.68 19.44
N ALA A 104 -15.68 7.89 19.06
CA ALA A 104 -14.52 7.26 19.69
C ALA A 104 -14.01 8.06 20.92
N CYS A 105 -14.43 9.33 21.04
CA CYS A 105 -14.02 10.25 22.10
C CYS A 105 -15.22 10.95 22.78
N PRO A 106 -16.19 10.25 23.39
CA PRO A 106 -17.49 10.79 23.83
C PRO A 106 -17.44 11.95 24.84
N THR A 107 -16.30 12.47 25.18
CA THR A 107 -16.10 13.60 26.11
C THR A 107 -15.26 14.72 25.52
N ASP A 108 -14.76 14.55 24.30
CA ASP A 108 -13.84 15.48 23.65
C ASP A 108 -14.33 15.72 22.21
N ALA A 109 -15.26 16.67 22.06
CA ALA A 109 -15.91 16.99 20.78
C ALA A 109 -14.91 17.35 19.69
N GLY A 110 -14.95 16.63 18.57
CA GLY A 110 -14.02 16.86 17.47
C GLY A 110 -14.52 16.47 16.08
N PRO A 111 -13.94 17.03 15.03
CA PRO A 111 -14.35 16.79 13.65
C PRO A 111 -13.73 15.55 13.00
N SER A 112 -12.85 14.81 13.66
CA SER A 112 -12.18 13.66 13.06
C SER A 112 -13.18 12.66 12.47
N SER A 113 -12.91 12.15 11.28
CA SER A 113 -13.88 11.39 10.49
C SER A 113 -13.39 10.05 9.99
N PHE A 114 -12.09 9.76 10.11
CA PHE A 114 -11.53 8.50 9.64
C PHE A 114 -11.54 7.41 10.74
N ILE A 115 -10.40 6.92 11.17
CA ILE A 115 -10.31 5.71 12.01
C ILE A 115 -10.99 5.89 13.38
N PHE A 116 -10.94 7.08 13.95
CA PHE A 116 -11.50 7.43 15.25
C PHE A 116 -12.35 8.70 15.09
N GLN A 117 -13.64 8.50 14.85
CA GLN A 117 -14.58 9.58 14.64
C GLN A 117 -14.90 10.31 15.96
N GLY A 118 -15.18 11.62 15.88
CA GLY A 118 -15.61 12.41 17.03
C GLY A 118 -14.47 12.87 17.96
N CYS A 119 -13.21 12.74 17.57
CA CYS A 119 -12.07 13.17 18.38
C CYS A 119 -11.49 14.51 17.91
N ASP A 120 -10.70 15.15 18.77
CA ASP A 120 -9.95 16.35 18.40
C ASP A 120 -9.12 16.13 17.13
N ASP A 121 -9.21 17.07 16.19
CA ASP A 121 -8.57 17.10 14.90
C ASP A 121 -8.34 18.58 14.56
N TYR A 122 -7.13 19.06 14.80
CA TYR A 122 -6.80 20.48 14.81
C TYR A 122 -6.78 21.10 13.40
N ASP A 123 -6.26 20.37 12.42
CA ASP A 123 -6.16 20.84 11.04
C ASP A 123 -7.34 20.37 10.15
N THR A 124 -8.21 19.52 10.69
CA THR A 124 -9.46 19.07 10.06
C THR A 124 -9.28 18.19 8.82
N ASP A 125 -8.22 17.42 8.77
CA ASP A 125 -7.96 16.48 7.67
C ASP A 125 -8.68 15.12 7.83
N GLY A 126 -9.24 14.86 9.00
CA GLY A 126 -10.01 13.68 9.33
C GLY A 126 -9.27 12.69 10.24
N TYR A 127 -7.99 12.87 10.47
CA TYR A 127 -7.25 12.12 11.47
C TYR A 127 -7.27 12.88 12.81
N ARG A 128 -7.37 12.15 13.91
CA ARG A 128 -7.31 12.78 15.22
C ARG A 128 -5.87 13.13 15.61
N ASP A 129 -5.66 14.23 16.34
CA ASP A 129 -4.35 14.75 16.74
C ASP A 129 -3.41 13.71 17.35
N THR A 130 -3.93 12.73 18.09
CA THR A 130 -3.10 11.72 18.78
C THR A 130 -2.48 10.67 17.89
N ILE A 131 -2.95 10.51 16.65
CA ILE A 131 -2.40 9.58 15.65
C ILE A 131 -1.93 10.30 14.41
N ASP A 132 -2.29 11.58 14.28
CA ASP A 132 -1.81 12.42 13.21
C ASP A 132 -0.31 12.67 13.37
N GLY A 133 0.43 12.49 12.30
CA GLY A 133 1.87 12.76 12.25
C GLY A 133 2.19 14.23 11.99
N CYS A 134 1.19 15.01 11.56
CA CYS A 134 1.29 16.40 11.14
C CYS A 134 0.10 17.24 11.65
N ASP A 135 -0.23 17.14 12.91
CA ASP A 135 -1.42 17.66 13.60
C ASP A 135 -1.72 19.18 13.42
N ASP A 136 -0.84 19.93 12.80
CA ASP A 136 -1.00 21.34 12.48
C ASP A 136 -1.06 21.63 10.97
N GLN A 137 -0.97 20.61 10.12
CA GLN A 137 -0.96 20.72 8.67
C GLN A 137 -1.63 19.52 8.01
N GLY A 138 -2.88 19.66 7.68
CA GLY A 138 -3.70 18.58 7.10
C GLY A 138 -3.13 17.96 5.84
N GLY A 139 -3.26 16.64 5.76
CA GLY A 139 -2.76 15.86 4.65
C GLY A 139 -3.53 14.56 4.39
N THR A 140 -3.02 13.75 3.49
CA THR A 140 -3.70 12.54 3.02
C THR A 140 -2.89 11.27 3.15
N SER A 141 -1.67 11.36 3.67
CA SER A 141 -0.79 10.20 3.84
C SER A 141 -1.33 9.20 4.89
N TRP A 142 -1.03 7.92 4.68
CA TRP A 142 -1.59 6.85 5.52
C TRP A 142 -0.67 5.61 5.65
N ILE A 143 0.51 5.59 5.01
CA ILE A 143 1.44 4.46 5.02
C ILE A 143 2.49 4.63 6.12
N ASP A 144 3.26 5.69 6.08
CA ASP A 144 4.35 5.98 7.01
C ASP A 144 3.90 6.84 8.19
N ARG A 145 3.14 7.87 7.92
CA ARG A 145 2.51 8.79 8.86
C ARG A 145 1.08 9.10 8.40
N PHE A 146 0.17 9.19 9.33
CA PHE A 146 -1.19 9.62 9.03
C PHE A 146 -1.25 11.14 8.95
N GLY A 147 -2.11 11.67 8.09
CA GLY A 147 -2.47 13.08 8.11
C GLY A 147 -1.41 14.05 7.59
N CYS A 148 -0.32 13.59 7.00
CA CYS A 148 0.70 14.47 6.45
C CYS A 148 0.47 14.75 4.96
N GLU A 149 1.12 15.82 4.45
CA GLU A 149 1.09 16.17 3.03
C GLU A 149 1.54 14.98 2.17
N ASP A 150 0.78 14.67 1.12
CA ASP A 150 1.00 13.59 0.15
C ASP A 150 0.52 14.12 -1.20
N LEU A 151 1.46 14.61 -2.00
CA LEU A 151 1.16 15.39 -3.21
C LEU A 151 0.64 14.52 -4.36
N ASP A 152 1.15 13.32 -4.49
CA ASP A 152 0.80 12.41 -5.59
C ASP A 152 -0.19 11.31 -5.19
N GLN A 153 -0.55 11.25 -3.91
CA GLN A 153 -1.57 10.38 -3.33
C GLN A 153 -1.21 8.88 -3.39
N ASP A 154 0.05 8.57 -3.19
CA ASP A 154 0.50 7.19 -3.08
C ASP A 154 0.42 6.63 -1.65
N GLY A 155 0.15 7.50 -0.69
CA GLY A 155 -0.03 7.20 0.72
C GLY A 155 1.21 7.43 1.58
N TRP A 156 2.35 7.73 0.99
CA TRP A 156 3.54 8.15 1.71
C TRP A 156 3.54 9.66 1.95
N SER A 157 4.10 10.09 3.06
CA SER A 157 4.13 11.51 3.38
C SER A 157 5.31 12.22 2.70
N ASP A 158 5.07 13.42 2.16
CA ASP A 158 6.10 14.28 1.54
C ASP A 158 7.14 14.81 2.53
N ASN A 159 6.90 14.71 3.82
CA ASN A 159 7.64 15.38 4.88
C ASN A 159 8.75 14.54 5.51
N GLY A 160 9.23 13.50 4.84
CA GLY A 160 10.36 12.69 5.29
C GLY A 160 11.66 13.49 5.36
N ALA A 161 12.35 13.40 6.49
CA ALA A 161 13.65 14.05 6.68
C ALA A 161 14.83 13.21 6.16
N SER A 162 14.57 12.00 5.67
CA SER A 162 15.60 11.05 5.24
C SER A 162 15.04 10.10 4.17
N TYR A 163 15.92 9.48 3.40
CA TYR A 163 15.57 8.47 2.37
C TYR A 163 14.79 7.25 2.90
N PHE A 164 14.62 7.14 4.20
CA PHE A 164 13.91 6.05 4.88
C PHE A 164 12.60 6.48 5.55
N ASP A 165 12.28 7.78 5.56
CA ASP A 165 11.15 8.35 6.28
C ASP A 165 10.37 9.31 5.36
N GLY A 166 9.46 8.77 4.57
CA GLY A 166 8.60 9.55 3.70
C GLY A 166 8.92 9.39 2.23
N ASP A 167 8.18 10.10 1.39
CA ASP A 167 8.29 10.05 -0.04
C ASP A 167 9.46 10.89 -0.58
N VAL A 168 10.41 10.22 -1.23
CA VAL A 168 11.53 10.85 -1.94
C VAL A 168 11.08 11.37 -3.32
N PHE A 169 10.04 10.76 -3.89
CA PHE A 169 9.54 11.01 -5.24
C PHE A 169 8.18 11.70 -5.26
N LYS A 170 7.97 12.69 -4.44
CA LYS A 170 6.74 13.46 -4.11
C LYS A 170 5.72 13.76 -5.23
N SER A 171 6.01 13.50 -6.46
CA SER A 171 5.14 13.70 -7.61
C SER A 171 5.01 12.47 -8.48
N ASN A 172 5.44 11.33 -7.97
CA ASN A 172 5.46 10.08 -8.70
C ASN A 172 4.82 8.94 -7.89
N TRP A 173 3.53 8.85 -7.90
CA TRP A 173 2.71 7.88 -7.14
C TRP A 173 3.12 6.39 -7.27
N LYS A 174 4.12 6.07 -8.07
CA LYS A 174 4.67 4.72 -8.26
C LYS A 174 5.95 4.48 -7.49
N GLN A 175 6.59 5.53 -7.02
CA GLN A 175 7.87 5.47 -6.33
C GLN A 175 7.79 6.32 -5.05
N ALA A 176 8.18 5.77 -3.94
CA ALA A 176 8.25 6.50 -2.68
C ALA A 176 9.66 6.43 -2.06
N LEU A 177 10.30 5.28 -2.12
CA LEU A 177 11.58 5.03 -1.48
C LEU A 177 12.72 4.95 -2.51
N ASP A 178 13.92 5.35 -2.05
CA ASP A 178 15.20 5.22 -2.73
C ASP A 178 16.21 4.79 -1.66
N THR A 179 16.36 3.47 -1.48
CA THR A 179 17.07 2.92 -0.32
C THR A 179 18.57 3.16 -0.35
N ASP A 180 19.20 3.18 -1.51
CA ASP A 180 20.65 3.38 -1.64
C ASP A 180 21.04 4.81 -2.08
N GLY A 181 20.04 5.64 -2.45
CA GLY A 181 20.23 7.06 -2.70
C GLY A 181 20.81 7.39 -4.08
N ASP A 182 20.60 6.55 -5.07
CA ASP A 182 21.12 6.76 -6.42
C ASP A 182 20.20 7.58 -7.33
N GLY A 183 18.96 7.83 -6.88
CA GLY A 183 17.95 8.62 -7.59
C GLY A 183 16.97 7.78 -8.40
N PHE A 184 17.04 6.46 -8.31
CA PHE A 184 16.06 5.54 -8.84
C PHE A 184 15.22 4.95 -7.68
N GLY A 185 13.94 4.73 -7.92
CA GLY A 185 13.05 4.30 -6.85
C GLY A 185 12.99 2.78 -6.69
N ASP A 186 12.85 2.33 -5.47
CA ASP A 186 12.86 0.89 -5.10
C ASP A 186 11.73 0.09 -5.74
N ASN A 187 10.67 0.73 -6.23
CA ASN A 187 9.53 0.02 -6.81
C ASN A 187 9.82 -0.38 -8.27
N HIS A 188 10.20 -1.62 -8.43
CA HIS A 188 10.32 -2.30 -9.71
C HIS A 188 9.15 -3.27 -9.95
N GLY A 189 7.91 -2.81 -9.76
CA GLY A 189 6.69 -3.65 -9.87
C GLY A 189 6.57 -4.40 -11.19
N VAL A 190 5.61 -5.32 -11.24
CA VAL A 190 5.40 -6.32 -12.31
C VAL A 190 5.20 -5.73 -13.72
N ASP A 191 4.97 -4.43 -13.81
CA ASP A 191 4.88 -3.66 -15.05
C ASP A 191 6.19 -2.87 -15.35
N CYS A 192 7.16 -2.94 -14.46
CA CYS A 192 8.52 -2.47 -14.72
C CYS A 192 9.34 -3.62 -15.27
N CYS A 193 10.08 -3.39 -16.28
CA CYS A 193 11.33 -4.11 -16.30
C CYS A 193 11.48 -5.34 -17.15
N ALA A 194 10.71 -5.46 -18.20
CA ALA A 194 11.28 -6.08 -19.40
C ALA A 194 11.89 -5.01 -20.33
N VAL A 195 11.62 -3.76 -20.05
CA VAL A 195 12.27 -2.57 -20.67
C VAL A 195 11.99 -1.47 -19.66
N PRO A 196 12.96 -0.63 -19.28
CA PRO A 196 12.62 0.58 -18.57
C PRO A 196 11.60 1.33 -19.42
N VAL A 197 10.33 1.23 -19.06
CA VAL A 197 9.30 2.10 -19.61
C VAL A 197 9.68 3.44 -19.01
N TYR A 198 10.47 4.16 -19.76
CA TYR A 198 10.77 5.54 -19.47
C TYR A 198 9.44 6.30 -19.48
N ASP A 199 8.80 6.31 -18.33
CA ASP A 199 7.85 7.34 -18.01
C ASP A 199 8.69 8.55 -17.58
N PRO A 200 8.74 9.63 -18.38
CA PRO A 200 9.53 10.80 -18.04
C PRO A 200 9.10 11.46 -16.73
N ASN A 201 7.99 10.99 -16.13
CA ASN A 201 7.47 11.44 -14.87
C ASN A 201 7.58 10.39 -13.75
N ALA A 202 7.97 9.14 -14.06
CA ALA A 202 7.99 8.06 -13.08
C ALA A 202 9.39 7.66 -12.64
N GLY A 203 10.44 8.09 -13.34
CA GLY A 203 11.77 7.50 -13.15
C GLY A 203 11.77 5.98 -13.44
N PRO A 204 12.85 5.39 -13.89
CA PRO A 204 12.97 3.94 -13.94
C PRO A 204 12.98 3.40 -12.49
N GLY A 205 12.31 2.27 -12.27
CA GLY A 205 12.44 1.54 -11.01
C GLY A 205 13.85 0.96 -10.89
N ASP A 206 14.34 0.86 -9.67
CA ASP A 206 15.63 0.29 -9.36
C ASP A 206 15.56 -1.23 -9.21
N LEU A 207 16.33 -1.96 -10.02
CA LEU A 207 16.46 -3.42 -9.91
C LEU A 207 17.47 -3.84 -8.82
N PHE A 208 18.27 -2.90 -8.33
CA PHE A 208 19.32 -3.13 -7.34
C PHE A 208 19.19 -2.20 -6.13
N PRO A 209 18.06 -2.20 -5.38
CA PRO A 209 17.72 -1.19 -4.36
C PRO A 209 18.68 -1.02 -3.19
N TYR A 210 19.77 -1.74 -3.17
CA TYR A 210 20.82 -1.69 -2.15
C TYR A 210 22.20 -1.47 -2.73
N LEU A 211 22.28 -1.10 -4.01
CA LEU A 211 23.54 -0.98 -4.74
C LEU A 211 23.54 0.26 -5.65
N ALA A 212 23.80 1.41 -5.09
CA ALA A 212 23.77 2.73 -5.74
C ALA A 212 24.66 2.89 -7.02
N SER A 213 25.37 1.88 -7.41
CA SER A 213 26.11 1.86 -8.67
C SER A 213 25.37 1.19 -9.82
N GLN A 214 24.25 0.51 -9.53
CA GLN A 214 23.45 -0.25 -10.50
C GLN A 214 21.96 0.00 -10.28
N TYR A 215 21.19 0.16 -11.34
CA TYR A 215 19.74 0.37 -11.30
C TYR A 215 18.98 -0.39 -12.41
N SER A 216 19.67 -0.87 -13.42
CA SER A 216 19.08 -1.59 -14.56
C SER A 216 19.83 -2.87 -14.88
N ASP A 217 19.14 -3.84 -15.45
CA ASP A 217 19.63 -5.13 -15.90
C ASP A 217 18.78 -5.50 -17.13
N TYR A 218 19.32 -5.25 -18.33
CA TYR A 218 18.55 -5.32 -19.56
C TYR A 218 18.25 -6.76 -20.01
N ASP A 219 19.20 -7.67 -19.83
CA ASP A 219 19.06 -9.06 -20.24
C ASP A 219 18.60 -10.01 -19.12
N GLY A 220 18.61 -9.51 -17.86
CA GLY A 220 18.05 -10.21 -16.72
C GLY A 220 18.95 -11.30 -16.13
N ASP A 221 20.26 -11.14 -16.25
CA ASP A 221 21.21 -12.12 -15.75
C ASP A 221 21.66 -11.90 -14.29
N GLY A 222 21.31 -10.73 -13.73
CA GLY A 222 21.61 -10.37 -12.35
C GLY A 222 22.84 -9.50 -12.18
N TYR A 223 23.51 -9.11 -13.25
CA TYR A 223 24.51 -8.07 -13.27
C TYR A 223 23.91 -6.77 -13.81
N GLY A 224 24.36 -5.64 -13.30
CA GLY A 224 23.78 -4.35 -13.70
C GLY A 224 24.46 -3.74 -14.91
N ASP A 225 23.69 -3.01 -15.72
CA ASP A 225 24.15 -2.43 -17.00
C ASP A 225 25.25 -1.38 -16.87
N ASN A 226 25.58 -0.89 -15.68
CA ASN A 226 26.63 0.09 -15.48
C ASN A 226 28.01 -0.58 -15.41
N ASP A 227 28.69 -0.65 -16.54
CA ASP A 227 30.01 -1.22 -16.72
C ASP A 227 31.15 -0.47 -16.00
N THR A 228 30.89 0.71 -15.47
CA THR A 228 31.86 1.47 -14.66
C THR A 228 32.02 0.87 -13.25
N ASP A 229 31.07 0.10 -12.77
CA ASP A 229 31.23 -0.75 -11.59
C ASP A 229 31.87 -2.09 -11.99
N THR A 230 33.16 -2.19 -11.84
CA THR A 230 33.91 -3.38 -12.22
C THR A 230 33.69 -4.62 -11.36
N VAL A 231 32.86 -4.50 -10.31
CA VAL A 231 32.53 -5.60 -9.39
C VAL A 231 31.15 -6.19 -9.68
N HIS A 232 30.17 -5.33 -9.95
CA HIS A 232 28.77 -5.73 -10.15
C HIS A 232 28.24 -5.39 -11.54
N GLY A 233 29.02 -4.64 -12.34
CA GLY A 233 28.63 -4.26 -13.69
C GLY A 233 28.72 -5.40 -14.66
N ASP A 234 27.78 -5.42 -15.61
CA ASP A 234 27.73 -6.34 -16.72
C ASP A 234 28.60 -5.84 -17.90
N TYR A 235 29.45 -6.69 -18.38
CA TYR A 235 30.26 -6.42 -19.56
C TYR A 235 29.55 -6.77 -20.88
N CYS A 236 28.45 -7.51 -20.81
CA CYS A 236 27.65 -7.97 -21.94
C CYS A 236 26.17 -7.59 -21.80
N PRO A 237 25.78 -6.33 -21.51
CA PRO A 237 24.46 -5.91 -21.02
C PRO A 237 23.28 -6.15 -21.97
N TRP A 238 23.48 -6.84 -23.08
CA TRP A 238 22.46 -7.18 -24.07
C TRP A 238 22.31 -8.68 -24.29
N ASP A 239 23.22 -9.48 -23.75
CA ASP A 239 23.33 -10.91 -24.00
C ASP A 239 23.51 -11.64 -22.68
N PHE A 240 22.42 -12.19 -22.13
CA PHE A 240 22.38 -12.96 -20.89
C PHE A 240 23.58 -13.90 -20.74
N GLY A 241 24.32 -13.78 -19.64
CA GLY A 241 25.49 -14.58 -19.35
C GLY A 241 25.62 -14.98 -17.89
N THR A 242 26.54 -15.89 -17.60
CA THR A 242 26.77 -16.42 -16.25
C THR A 242 28.21 -16.32 -15.80
N SER A 243 29.07 -15.71 -16.63
CA SER A 243 30.48 -15.55 -16.30
C SER A 243 30.71 -14.57 -15.14
N PHE A 244 31.75 -14.84 -14.35
CA PHE A 244 32.12 -14.04 -13.19
C PHE A 244 33.60 -14.02 -12.86
N ARG A 245 34.46 -14.70 -13.67
CA ARG A 245 35.88 -14.81 -13.41
C ARG A 245 36.70 -13.71 -14.09
N ASP A 246 36.35 -13.37 -15.31
CA ASP A 246 37.05 -12.42 -16.17
C ASP A 246 36.18 -11.21 -16.51
N ARG A 247 34.97 -11.43 -16.95
CA ARG A 247 33.92 -10.46 -17.22
C ARG A 247 32.61 -10.96 -16.59
N ASN A 248 31.89 -10.12 -15.87
CA ASN A 248 30.58 -10.48 -15.37
C ASN A 248 29.54 -10.43 -16.48
N GLY A 249 28.52 -11.30 -16.42
CA GLY A 249 27.33 -11.20 -17.25
C GLY A 249 27.55 -11.60 -18.72
N CYS A 250 28.66 -12.21 -19.07
CA CYS A 250 28.88 -12.67 -20.44
C CYS A 250 28.59 -14.17 -20.60
N LEU A 251 28.46 -14.60 -21.88
CA LEU A 251 28.21 -15.99 -22.20
C LEU A 251 29.30 -16.90 -21.61
N ASP A 252 28.88 -17.92 -20.92
CA ASP A 252 29.71 -18.98 -20.33
C ASP A 252 28.97 -20.30 -20.62
N THR A 253 29.46 -21.00 -21.66
CA THR A 253 28.72 -22.16 -22.20
C THR A 253 28.77 -23.39 -21.31
N ASP A 254 29.85 -23.58 -20.57
CA ASP A 254 30.02 -24.80 -19.75
C ASP A 254 29.85 -24.55 -18.26
N GLY A 255 29.70 -23.27 -17.83
CA GLY A 255 29.35 -22.89 -16.48
C GLY A 255 30.50 -22.90 -15.48
N ASP A 256 31.75 -22.73 -15.96
CA ASP A 256 32.90 -22.71 -15.07
C ASP A 256 33.23 -21.30 -14.53
N GLY A 257 32.54 -20.28 -15.05
CA GLY A 257 32.64 -18.89 -14.67
C GLY A 257 33.54 -18.02 -15.53
N ALA A 258 34.29 -18.57 -16.45
CA ALA A 258 35.03 -17.81 -17.44
C ALA A 258 34.18 -17.51 -18.67
N SER A 259 34.33 -16.34 -19.27
CA SER A 259 33.51 -15.96 -20.42
C SER A 259 34.01 -16.57 -21.70
N ASP A 260 33.10 -17.02 -22.56
CA ASP A 260 33.42 -17.51 -23.90
C ASP A 260 34.16 -16.44 -24.74
N PRO A 261 35.03 -16.80 -25.64
CA PRO A 261 35.57 -15.89 -26.65
C PRO A 261 34.45 -15.26 -27.47
N SER A 262 34.53 -13.97 -27.75
CA SER A 262 33.52 -13.24 -28.52
C SER A 262 34.10 -12.19 -29.43
N GLY A 263 33.34 -11.74 -30.44
CA GLY A 263 33.71 -10.63 -31.31
C GLY A 263 34.88 -10.89 -32.24
N GLU A 264 35.19 -12.14 -32.60
CA GLU A 264 36.33 -12.54 -33.41
C GLU A 264 36.50 -11.66 -34.65
N GLY A 265 37.73 -11.08 -34.81
CA GLY A 265 38.06 -10.21 -35.93
C GLY A 265 37.46 -8.81 -35.87
N THR A 266 36.88 -8.38 -34.78
CA THR A 266 36.38 -7.03 -34.58
C THR A 266 37.25 -6.23 -33.60
N ILE A 267 36.97 -4.92 -33.44
CA ILE A 267 37.64 -4.08 -32.42
C ILE A 267 37.13 -4.38 -30.99
N PHE A 268 36.14 -5.22 -30.87
CA PHE A 268 35.54 -5.68 -29.61
C PHE A 268 35.82 -7.15 -29.35
N GLU A 269 36.87 -7.68 -30.00
CA GLU A 269 37.27 -9.06 -29.81
C GLU A 269 37.70 -9.33 -28.36
N TRP A 270 37.12 -10.35 -27.77
CA TRP A 270 37.53 -10.91 -26.49
C TRP A 270 38.03 -12.33 -26.70
N ASN A 271 39.33 -12.55 -26.50
CA ASN A 271 39.97 -13.82 -26.77
C ASN A 271 40.82 -14.29 -25.59
N ALA A 272 41.13 -15.57 -25.57
CA ALA A 272 41.89 -16.20 -24.50
C ALA A 272 43.33 -15.67 -24.37
N THR A 273 43.96 -15.31 -25.47
CA THR A 273 45.40 -14.94 -25.49
C THR A 273 45.66 -13.54 -24.94
N GLU A 274 44.80 -12.58 -25.27
CA GLU A 274 45.03 -11.16 -24.96
C GLU A 274 44.19 -10.66 -23.82
N HIS A 275 43.01 -11.28 -23.59
CA HIS A 275 41.97 -10.78 -22.72
C HIS A 275 41.60 -11.73 -21.58
N GLY A 276 41.97 -13.02 -21.65
CA GLY A 276 41.67 -14.00 -20.62
C GLY A 276 40.33 -14.68 -20.77
N ALA A 277 39.72 -14.68 -21.98
CA ALA A 277 38.55 -15.48 -22.27
C ALA A 277 38.83 -16.97 -22.08
N ASP A 278 37.78 -17.76 -21.88
CA ASP A 278 37.91 -19.20 -21.74
C ASP A 278 38.60 -19.86 -22.93
N VAL A 279 39.63 -20.64 -22.66
CA VAL A 279 40.37 -21.41 -23.68
C VAL A 279 39.57 -22.63 -24.13
N TRP A 280 38.75 -23.18 -23.25
CA TRP A 280 37.96 -24.40 -23.48
C TRP A 280 36.47 -24.23 -23.20
N PRO A 281 35.71 -23.45 -23.96
CA PRO A 281 34.29 -23.10 -23.70
C PRO A 281 33.28 -24.27 -23.58
N PHE A 282 33.74 -25.50 -23.58
CA PHE A 282 32.95 -26.73 -23.43
C PHE A 282 33.55 -27.69 -22.40
N ASP A 283 34.56 -27.26 -21.63
CA ASP A 283 35.18 -28.09 -20.59
C ASP A 283 35.15 -27.35 -19.24
N PRO A 284 34.11 -27.55 -18.41
CA PRO A 284 33.94 -26.85 -17.15
C PRO A 284 35.04 -27.09 -16.11
N THR A 285 36.06 -27.79 -16.47
CA THR A 285 37.23 -28.08 -15.61
C THR A 285 38.46 -27.30 -15.96
N GLN A 286 38.48 -26.61 -17.09
CA GLN A 286 39.66 -25.85 -17.59
C GLN A 286 39.21 -24.56 -18.27
N TRP A 287 39.78 -23.42 -17.91
CA TRP A 287 39.47 -22.11 -18.51
C TRP A 287 40.72 -21.31 -18.91
N GLN A 288 41.90 -21.69 -18.44
CA GLN A 288 43.12 -20.92 -18.65
C GLN A 288 44.29 -21.84 -19.04
N ASP A 289 45.12 -21.38 -19.99
CA ASP A 289 46.38 -21.95 -20.41
C ASP A 289 47.41 -20.82 -20.43
N THR A 290 48.18 -20.67 -19.37
CA THR A 290 49.05 -19.51 -19.19
C THR A 290 50.28 -19.52 -20.12
N ASP A 291 50.80 -20.69 -20.45
CA ASP A 291 52.00 -20.78 -21.31
C ASP A 291 51.69 -21.20 -22.76
N GLY A 292 50.45 -21.58 -23.06
CA GLY A 292 49.99 -21.83 -24.43
C GLY A 292 50.40 -23.20 -24.96
N ASP A 293 50.60 -24.21 -24.10
CA ASP A 293 51.03 -25.53 -24.51
C ASP A 293 49.86 -26.51 -24.78
N GLY A 294 48.62 -26.08 -24.49
CA GLY A 294 47.40 -26.83 -24.74
C GLY A 294 46.95 -27.72 -23.58
N PHE A 295 47.57 -27.56 -22.41
CA PHE A 295 47.12 -28.16 -21.14
C PHE A 295 46.61 -27.06 -20.21
N GLY A 296 45.61 -27.38 -19.39
CA GLY A 296 44.96 -26.36 -18.59
C GLY A 296 45.58 -26.15 -17.20
N ASP A 297 45.60 -24.91 -16.77
CA ASP A 297 46.22 -24.47 -15.51
C ASP A 297 45.52 -25.05 -14.27
N ASN A 298 44.27 -25.51 -14.36
CA ASN A 298 43.55 -26.11 -13.25
C ASN A 298 44.11 -27.51 -12.96
N GLN A 299 44.74 -27.64 -11.81
CA GLN A 299 45.35 -28.87 -11.34
C GLN A 299 44.49 -29.70 -10.41
N SER A 300 43.17 -29.41 -10.33
CA SER A 300 42.25 -30.16 -9.47
C SER A 300 42.18 -31.63 -9.92
N GLU A 301 41.83 -32.52 -8.99
CA GLU A 301 41.82 -33.98 -9.19
C GLU A 301 40.90 -34.46 -10.36
N ASN A 302 39.91 -33.65 -10.70
CA ASN A 302 38.96 -33.95 -11.77
C ASN A 302 39.16 -33.10 -13.02
N ALA A 303 40.23 -32.30 -13.09
CA ALA A 303 40.51 -31.43 -14.24
C ALA A 303 40.91 -32.28 -15.44
N THR A 304 40.42 -31.91 -16.61
CA THR A 304 40.82 -32.51 -17.88
C THR A 304 42.22 -32.01 -18.28
N ASN A 305 43.13 -32.91 -18.57
CA ASN A 305 44.50 -32.58 -19.04
C ASN A 305 45.18 -31.45 -18.22
N PRO A 306 45.33 -31.63 -16.90
CA PRO A 306 45.94 -30.59 -16.06
C PRO A 306 47.42 -30.40 -16.38
N ASP A 307 47.82 -29.12 -16.47
CA ASP A 307 49.23 -28.74 -16.58
C ASP A 307 49.92 -28.70 -15.22
N ARG A 308 50.96 -29.53 -15.03
CA ARG A 308 51.74 -29.51 -13.79
C ARG A 308 52.76 -28.34 -13.74
N PHE A 309 52.99 -27.70 -14.88
CA PHE A 309 53.98 -26.63 -15.01
C PHE A 309 53.43 -25.41 -15.77
N PRO A 310 52.38 -24.73 -15.29
CA PRO A 310 51.64 -23.69 -16.03
C PRO A 310 52.43 -22.48 -16.54
N MET A 311 53.72 -22.47 -16.37
CA MET A 311 54.63 -21.42 -16.82
C MET A 311 55.72 -21.98 -17.75
N ARG A 312 55.62 -23.21 -18.24
CA ARG A 312 56.64 -23.87 -18.99
C ARG A 312 56.11 -24.60 -20.20
N ILE A 313 55.91 -23.91 -21.30
CA ILE A 313 55.39 -24.41 -22.57
C ILE A 313 55.98 -25.76 -23.08
N ALA A 314 57.06 -26.23 -22.53
CA ALA A 314 57.72 -27.47 -22.94
C ALA A 314 57.46 -28.64 -21.96
N ALA A 315 56.64 -28.47 -20.92
CA ALA A 315 56.49 -29.46 -19.86
C ALA A 315 55.12 -29.35 -19.20
N ALA A 316 54.18 -30.24 -19.54
CA ALA A 316 52.86 -30.31 -18.95
C ALA A 316 52.67 -31.40 -17.88
N ASN A 317 53.50 -32.43 -17.91
CA ASN A 317 53.36 -33.61 -17.04
C ASN A 317 54.61 -33.84 -16.18
N ASP A 318 54.38 -34.11 -14.93
CA ASP A 318 55.38 -34.60 -13.96
C ASP A 318 55.06 -36.07 -13.65
N THR A 319 55.83 -36.96 -14.24
CA THR A 319 55.51 -38.39 -14.24
C THR A 319 55.93 -39.06 -12.93
N ASP A 320 56.92 -38.54 -12.25
CA ASP A 320 57.49 -39.10 -11.02
C ASP A 320 57.29 -38.18 -9.79
N ASP A 321 56.56 -37.07 -10.00
CA ASP A 321 56.15 -36.11 -8.96
C ASP A 321 57.36 -35.44 -8.25
N ASP A 322 58.48 -35.26 -9.01
CA ASP A 322 59.69 -34.67 -8.48
C ASP A 322 59.83 -33.16 -8.69
N GLY A 323 58.90 -32.55 -9.42
CA GLY A 323 58.79 -31.11 -9.64
C GLY A 323 59.67 -30.59 -10.79
N TYR A 324 60.18 -31.44 -11.64
CA TYR A 324 61.04 -31.07 -12.75
C TYR A 324 60.62 -31.66 -14.09
#